data_e0f331a90dd79c2448dea951dfc7e500
#
_entry.id   e0f331a90dd79c2448dea951dfc7e500
#
_cell.length_a   1.000
_cell.length_b   1.000
_cell.length_c   1.000
_cell.angle_alpha   90.00
_cell.angle_beta   90.00
_cell.angle_gamma   90.00
#
_symmetry.space_group_name_H-M   'P 1'
#
loop_
_entity.id
_entity.type
_entity.pdbx_description
1 polymer ?
#
loop_
_entity_poly.entity_id
_entity_poly.type
_entity_poly.pdbx_seq_one_letter_code
_entity_poly.pdbx_strand_id
1 'polypeptide(L)'
;FSGLKFVNEYVAKAGSVDPTDPIVPNPNDPKSYAFKVTNNTESKGTQTGSFEYTMTVTKPSGITTADNTYVYYVDGTKQTGTYGTAVKFTLPDTKSMMIQSCYAGSKVTVDQKGVANWTATAETTFNGVKDTQKLSAAVGKNLQVANKTLGQKENKVEYKNIYKDIAVTGIIVNNFPFIIMIAIAVVALAGIVAMNSKKRMNRR
;
A
#
# COMPACT_ATOMS: atom_id res chain seq x y z
N PHE A 1 51.87 3.66 33.52
CA PHE A 1 51.36 3.63 32.14
C PHE A 1 49.87 3.35 32.21
N SER A 2 49.03 4.39 32.04
CA SER A 2 47.61 4.19 31.86
C SER A 2 47.40 3.63 30.45
N GLY A 3 46.87 2.39 30.38
CA GLY A 3 46.66 1.70 29.12
C GLY A 3 45.69 2.48 28.23
N LEU A 4 46.14 2.78 27.04
CA LEU A 4 45.28 3.29 25.96
C LEU A 4 44.17 2.24 25.66
N LYS A 5 42.94 2.56 25.98
CA LYS A 5 41.80 1.73 25.64
C LYS A 5 41.31 2.13 24.25
N PHE A 6 41.61 1.31 23.26
CA PHE A 6 40.97 1.47 21.93
C PHE A 6 39.59 0.85 21.98
N VAL A 7 38.56 1.66 21.74
CA VAL A 7 37.20 1.19 21.51
C VAL A 7 36.98 1.22 20.01
N ASN A 8 37.01 0.05 19.37
CA ASN A 8 36.63 -0.09 17.98
C ASN A 8 35.11 -0.27 17.92
N GLU A 9 34.41 0.73 17.48
CA GLU A 9 32.97 0.64 17.25
C GLU A 9 32.74 0.16 15.80
N TYR A 10 32.24 -1.07 15.64
CA TYR A 10 31.83 -1.61 14.36
C TYR A 10 30.38 -1.30 14.13
N VAL A 11 30.09 -0.45 13.14
CA VAL A 11 28.72 -0.16 12.70
C VAL A 11 28.47 -0.89 11.39
N ALA A 12 27.73 -2.00 11.47
CA ALA A 12 27.32 -2.74 10.29
C ALA A 12 26.23 -1.99 9.52
N LYS A 13 26.35 -1.90 8.19
CA LYS A 13 25.31 -1.43 7.30
C LYS A 13 24.52 -2.61 6.74
N ALA A 14 23.18 -2.52 6.72
CA ALA A 14 22.35 -3.49 6.05
C ALA A 14 22.47 -3.32 4.52
N GLY A 15 22.58 -4.42 3.77
CA GLY A 15 22.70 -4.38 2.32
C GLY A 15 24.01 -3.71 1.86
N SER A 16 25.15 -4.21 2.33
CA SER A 16 26.46 -3.74 1.87
C SER A 16 26.55 -3.81 0.35
N VAL A 17 26.56 -2.65 -0.31
CA VAL A 17 26.91 -2.53 -1.72
C VAL A 17 28.42 -2.27 -1.78
N ASP A 18 29.14 -3.06 -2.58
CA ASP A 18 30.53 -2.77 -2.85
C ASP A 18 30.62 -1.38 -3.50
N PRO A 19 31.48 -0.46 -3.01
CA PRO A 19 31.60 0.86 -3.59
C PRO A 19 32.05 0.86 -5.07
N THR A 20 32.48 -0.28 -5.59
CA THR A 20 32.80 -0.47 -7.02
C THR A 20 31.61 -0.95 -7.85
N ASP A 21 30.50 -1.35 -7.23
CA ASP A 21 29.31 -1.78 -7.95
C ASP A 21 28.59 -0.60 -8.63
N PRO A 22 28.04 -0.84 -9.83
CA PRO A 22 27.31 0.20 -10.53
C PRO A 22 26.12 0.67 -9.69
N ILE A 23 25.90 1.97 -9.75
CA ILE A 23 24.97 2.77 -8.93
C ILE A 23 23.49 2.36 -9.10
N VAL A 24 23.17 1.46 -10.02
CA VAL A 24 21.81 1.02 -10.28
C VAL A 24 21.53 -0.25 -9.46
N PRO A 25 20.65 -0.17 -8.43
CA PRO A 25 20.27 -1.35 -7.68
C PRO A 25 19.66 -2.39 -8.64
N ASN A 26 20.16 -3.62 -8.57
CA ASN A 26 19.54 -4.72 -9.29
C ASN A 26 18.36 -5.25 -8.47
N PRO A 27 17.12 -5.10 -8.93
CA PRO A 27 15.94 -5.52 -8.17
C PRO A 27 15.87 -7.03 -7.93
N ASN A 28 16.65 -7.81 -8.68
CA ASN A 28 16.70 -9.27 -8.57
C ASN A 28 17.85 -9.77 -7.67
N ASP A 29 18.75 -8.88 -7.24
CA ASP A 29 19.85 -9.22 -6.34
C ASP A 29 19.59 -8.63 -4.93
N PRO A 30 19.30 -9.48 -3.92
CA PRO A 30 19.06 -9.03 -2.56
C PRO A 30 20.26 -8.36 -1.90
N LYS A 31 21.46 -8.49 -2.48
CA LYS A 31 22.69 -7.82 -2.03
C LYS A 31 22.79 -6.38 -2.50
N SER A 32 22.02 -5.99 -3.52
CA SER A 32 22.08 -4.64 -4.11
C SER A 32 21.21 -3.61 -3.40
N TYR A 33 20.44 -3.99 -2.41
CA TYR A 33 19.60 -3.08 -1.61
C TYR A 33 19.50 -3.49 -0.15
N ALA A 34 19.39 -2.50 0.74
CA ALA A 34 19.18 -2.71 2.17
C ALA A 34 17.72 -2.99 2.51
N PHE A 35 16.78 -2.39 1.76
CA PHE A 35 15.35 -2.57 1.96
C PHE A 35 14.59 -2.34 0.65
N LYS A 36 13.55 -3.13 0.40
CA LYS A 36 12.73 -3.04 -0.79
C LYS A 36 11.24 -3.02 -0.47
N VAL A 37 10.50 -2.16 -1.14
CA VAL A 37 9.03 -2.18 -1.18
C VAL A 37 8.60 -2.44 -2.60
N THR A 38 7.75 -3.44 -2.83
CA THR A 38 7.18 -3.75 -4.15
C THR A 38 5.67 -3.59 -4.11
N ASN A 39 5.10 -3.00 -5.16
CA ASN A 39 3.67 -2.95 -5.39
C ASN A 39 3.28 -3.95 -6.48
N ASN A 40 2.36 -4.85 -6.20
CA ASN A 40 1.75 -5.74 -7.18
C ASN A 40 0.23 -5.51 -7.17
N THR A 41 -0.39 -5.48 -8.33
CA THR A 41 -1.84 -5.30 -8.43
C THR A 41 -2.51 -6.49 -9.10
N GLU A 42 -3.72 -6.77 -8.68
CA GLU A 42 -4.58 -7.77 -9.29
C GLU A 42 -5.95 -7.13 -9.56
N SER A 43 -6.27 -6.97 -10.83
CA SER A 43 -7.55 -6.40 -11.25
C SER A 43 -8.17 -7.23 -12.36
N LYS A 44 -9.50 -7.16 -12.46
CA LYS A 44 -10.21 -7.68 -13.63
C LYS A 44 -10.44 -6.53 -14.60
N GLY A 45 -9.89 -6.63 -15.82
CA GLY A 45 -10.03 -5.61 -16.86
C GLY A 45 -8.89 -4.59 -16.91
N THR A 46 -9.18 -3.35 -17.31
CA THR A 46 -8.20 -2.28 -17.60
C THR A 46 -7.80 -1.44 -16.38
N GLN A 47 -8.21 -1.83 -15.17
CA GLN A 47 -7.89 -1.09 -13.94
C GLN A 47 -6.41 -1.25 -13.60
N THR A 48 -5.64 -0.19 -13.73
CA THR A 48 -4.25 -0.14 -13.29
C THR A 48 -4.16 0.54 -11.93
N GLY A 49 -3.51 -0.13 -10.96
CA GLY A 49 -3.35 0.41 -9.61
C GLY A 49 -2.02 1.14 -9.45
N SER A 50 -2.09 2.38 -9.02
CA SER A 50 -0.93 3.14 -8.55
C SER A 50 -1.23 3.61 -7.13
N PHE A 51 -0.30 3.36 -6.19
CA PHE A 51 -0.54 3.57 -4.76
C PHE A 51 0.50 4.50 -4.17
N GLU A 52 0.04 5.41 -3.31
CA GLU A 52 0.89 6.30 -2.53
C GLU A 52 1.36 5.60 -1.26
N TYR A 53 2.64 5.73 -0.98
CA TYR A 53 3.30 5.21 0.20
C TYR A 53 3.96 6.34 0.98
N THR A 54 3.95 6.21 2.30
CA THR A 54 4.75 7.03 3.20
C THR A 54 5.72 6.12 3.94
N MET A 55 7.00 6.44 3.92
CA MET A 55 8.02 5.64 4.60
C MET A 55 8.82 6.51 5.55
N THR A 56 9.11 5.99 6.74
CA THR A 56 10.04 6.59 7.70
C THR A 56 11.11 5.57 8.05
N VAL A 57 12.36 5.97 7.98
CA VAL A 57 13.52 5.17 8.43
C VAL A 57 14.15 5.86 9.60
N THR A 58 14.29 5.15 10.73
CA THR A 58 14.88 5.69 11.96
C THR A 58 16.22 4.99 12.22
N LYS A 59 17.26 5.77 12.56
CA LYS A 59 18.57 5.21 12.94
C LYS A 59 18.45 4.30 14.16
N PRO A 60 19.35 3.29 14.29
CA PRO A 60 19.53 2.58 15.55
C PRO A 60 19.90 3.54 16.67
N SER A 61 19.50 3.21 17.89
CA SER A 61 19.95 3.96 19.08
C SER A 61 21.46 3.86 19.23
N GLY A 62 22.10 4.97 19.60
CA GLY A 62 23.57 5.02 19.83
C GLY A 62 24.39 5.44 18.60
N ILE A 63 23.79 5.53 17.41
CA ILE A 63 24.49 6.05 16.22
C ILE A 63 24.47 7.58 16.23
N THR A 64 25.61 8.18 16.52
CA THR A 64 25.78 9.66 16.60
C THR A 64 26.48 10.25 15.38
N THR A 65 26.72 9.47 14.32
CA THR A 65 27.41 9.95 13.12
C THR A 65 26.69 11.11 12.48
N ALA A 66 27.45 12.08 11.95
CA ALA A 66 26.94 13.29 11.28
C ALA A 66 26.09 13.00 10.03
N ASP A 67 26.30 11.83 9.40
CA ASP A 67 25.50 11.43 8.24
C ASP A 67 24.07 11.07 8.67
N ASN A 68 23.15 11.94 8.33
CA ASN A 68 21.72 11.82 8.65
C ASN A 68 20.87 11.49 7.44
N THR A 69 21.48 11.10 6.33
CA THR A 69 20.79 10.82 5.08
C THR A 69 21.00 9.39 4.60
N TYR A 70 20.07 8.93 3.75
CA TYR A 70 20.16 7.66 3.03
C TYR A 70 19.70 7.84 1.59
N VAL A 71 20.25 7.04 0.69
CA VAL A 71 19.86 7.04 -0.73
C VAL A 71 18.81 5.98 -0.95
N TYR A 72 17.74 6.36 -1.65
CA TYR A 72 16.72 5.42 -2.11
C TYR A 72 16.35 5.69 -3.57
N TYR A 73 15.76 4.71 -4.21
CA TYR A 73 15.34 4.76 -5.60
C TYR A 73 13.86 4.44 -5.70
N VAL A 74 13.12 5.21 -6.44
CA VAL A 74 11.71 4.95 -6.77
C VAL A 74 11.64 4.68 -8.26
N ASP A 75 11.30 3.45 -8.65
CA ASP A 75 11.27 3.02 -10.05
C ASP A 75 12.56 3.41 -10.82
N GLY A 76 13.73 3.18 -10.19
CA GLY A 76 15.04 3.51 -10.74
C GLY A 76 15.47 4.98 -10.59
N THR A 77 14.58 5.88 -10.15
CA THR A 77 14.91 7.30 -9.96
C THR A 77 15.51 7.53 -8.57
N LYS A 78 16.74 8.05 -8.52
CA LYS A 78 17.49 8.33 -7.29
C LYS A 78 16.86 9.46 -6.49
N GLN A 79 16.73 9.24 -5.19
CA GLN A 79 16.23 10.19 -4.20
C GLN A 79 17.11 10.17 -2.95
N THR A 80 17.00 11.20 -2.12
CA THR A 80 17.68 11.27 -0.82
C THR A 80 16.64 11.42 0.28
N GLY A 81 16.71 10.56 1.29
CA GLY A 81 15.89 10.62 2.49
C GLY A 81 16.72 11.04 3.70
N THR A 82 16.04 11.60 4.70
CA THR A 82 16.63 11.93 6.00
C THR A 82 16.07 10.97 7.04
N TYR A 83 16.95 10.41 7.86
CA TYR A 83 16.52 9.54 8.97
C TYR A 83 15.57 10.30 9.92
N GLY A 84 14.51 9.63 10.34
CA GLY A 84 13.47 10.20 11.18
C GLY A 84 12.43 11.04 10.44
N THR A 85 12.66 11.39 9.17
CA THR A 85 11.74 12.17 8.35
C THR A 85 10.97 11.27 7.38
N ALA A 86 9.67 11.46 7.30
CA ALA A 86 8.83 10.71 6.37
C ALA A 86 9.07 11.14 4.92
N VAL A 87 9.22 10.18 4.03
CA VAL A 87 9.27 10.39 2.58
C VAL A 87 8.02 9.80 1.95
N LYS A 88 7.52 10.45 0.88
CA LYS A 88 6.36 9.99 0.11
C LYS A 88 6.79 9.59 -1.29
N PHE A 89 6.21 8.52 -1.79
CA PHE A 89 6.43 8.05 -3.15
C PHE A 89 5.21 7.29 -3.65
N THR A 90 5.13 7.13 -4.97
CA THR A 90 4.04 6.42 -5.64
C THR A 90 4.63 5.25 -6.43
N LEU A 91 4.00 4.08 -6.30
CA LEU A 91 4.39 2.89 -7.05
C LEU A 91 3.23 2.43 -7.93
N PRO A 92 3.39 2.46 -9.25
CA PRO A 92 2.56 1.72 -10.18
C PRO A 92 2.65 0.21 -9.97
N ASP A 93 1.85 -0.55 -10.70
CA ASP A 93 1.91 -2.01 -10.68
C ASP A 93 3.31 -2.52 -11.06
N THR A 94 3.76 -3.57 -10.38
CA THR A 94 5.06 -4.25 -10.53
C THR A 94 6.29 -3.38 -10.23
N LYS A 95 6.08 -2.12 -9.82
CA LYS A 95 7.18 -1.20 -9.52
C LYS A 95 7.62 -1.29 -8.07
N SER A 96 8.84 -0.82 -7.81
CA SER A 96 9.45 -0.91 -6.48
C SER A 96 10.19 0.37 -6.07
N MET A 97 10.25 0.56 -4.76
CA MET A 97 11.17 1.47 -4.09
C MET A 97 12.27 0.65 -3.42
N MET A 98 13.50 1.12 -3.46
CA MET A 98 14.65 0.44 -2.83
C MET A 98 15.53 1.44 -2.10
N ILE A 99 15.89 1.11 -0.85
CA ILE A 99 16.97 1.80 -0.13
C ILE A 99 18.26 1.05 -0.47
N GLN A 100 19.23 1.76 -1.01
CA GLN A 100 20.51 1.17 -1.43
C GLN A 100 21.33 0.71 -0.23
N SER A 101 21.48 1.56 0.78
CA SER A 101 22.25 1.27 1.98
C SER A 101 21.72 2.04 3.17
N CYS A 102 21.62 1.40 4.33
CA CYS A 102 21.31 2.03 5.61
C CYS A 102 21.95 1.24 6.74
N TYR A 103 21.92 1.78 7.97
CA TYR A 103 22.47 1.08 9.13
C TYR A 103 21.66 -0.18 9.46
N ALA A 104 22.34 -1.29 9.70
CA ALA A 104 21.71 -2.46 10.29
C ALA A 104 21.16 -2.09 11.67
N GLY A 105 19.97 -2.59 12.01
CA GLY A 105 19.24 -2.19 13.21
C GLY A 105 18.39 -0.92 13.04
N SER A 106 18.45 -0.23 11.88
CA SER A 106 17.47 0.81 11.55
C SER A 106 16.07 0.25 11.61
N LYS A 107 15.11 1.08 12.03
CA LYS A 107 13.69 0.71 12.00
C LYS A 107 13.01 1.38 10.82
N VAL A 108 12.18 0.64 10.13
CA VAL A 108 11.37 1.14 9.01
C VAL A 108 9.88 0.99 9.33
N THR A 109 9.15 2.04 8.98
CA THR A 109 7.68 2.03 8.92
C THR A 109 7.27 2.40 7.52
N VAL A 110 6.39 1.60 6.91
CA VAL A 110 5.83 1.87 5.58
C VAL A 110 4.31 1.86 5.69
N ASP A 111 3.67 2.93 5.28
CA ASP A 111 2.22 3.09 5.25
C ASP A 111 1.76 3.25 3.81
N GLN A 112 0.96 2.31 3.32
CA GLN A 112 0.28 2.42 2.04
C GLN A 112 -1.05 3.11 2.26
N LYS A 113 -1.30 4.20 1.54
CA LYS A 113 -2.58 4.90 1.54
C LYS A 113 -3.66 4.07 0.88
N GLY A 114 -4.79 3.92 1.55
CA GLY A 114 -5.95 3.22 1.02
C GLY A 114 -6.55 3.92 -0.20
N VAL A 115 -6.97 3.13 -1.17
CA VAL A 115 -7.65 3.59 -2.39
C VAL A 115 -9.01 2.92 -2.47
N ALA A 116 -10.05 3.68 -2.79
CA ALA A 116 -11.42 3.16 -2.91
C ALA A 116 -11.46 1.97 -3.88
N ASN A 117 -12.26 0.96 -3.55
CA ASN A 117 -12.41 -0.29 -4.28
C ASN A 117 -11.18 -1.22 -4.31
N TRP A 118 -10.10 -0.90 -3.59
CA TRP A 118 -8.95 -1.77 -3.46
C TRP A 118 -8.80 -2.31 -2.04
N THR A 119 -8.45 -3.59 -1.92
CA THR A 119 -7.95 -4.19 -0.67
C THR A 119 -6.46 -4.35 -0.78
N ALA A 120 -5.74 -4.08 0.31
CA ALA A 120 -4.30 -4.28 0.38
C ALA A 120 -3.96 -5.47 1.28
N THR A 121 -2.96 -6.24 0.89
CA THR A 121 -2.26 -7.20 1.74
C THR A 121 -0.76 -6.96 1.64
N ALA A 122 0.01 -7.32 2.67
CA ALA A 122 1.46 -7.23 2.63
C ALA A 122 2.11 -8.49 3.21
N GLU A 123 3.08 -9.02 2.48
CA GLU A 123 4.01 -10.03 2.94
C GLU A 123 5.32 -9.36 3.31
N THR A 124 5.91 -9.75 4.42
CA THR A 124 7.12 -9.12 4.94
C THR A 124 8.23 -10.15 5.12
N THR A 125 9.45 -9.75 4.78
CA THR A 125 10.69 -10.48 5.09
C THR A 125 11.64 -9.50 5.73
N PHE A 126 12.14 -9.82 6.91
CA PHE A 126 13.13 -9.00 7.60
C PHE A 126 14.27 -9.85 8.12
N ASN A 127 15.50 -9.40 7.86
CA ASN A 127 16.72 -10.14 8.16
C ASN A 127 16.70 -11.58 7.62
N GLY A 128 16.12 -11.76 6.42
CA GLY A 128 15.99 -13.07 5.76
C GLY A 128 14.89 -13.97 6.33
N VAL A 129 14.12 -13.50 7.32
CA VAL A 129 13.00 -14.26 7.91
C VAL A 129 11.71 -13.74 7.35
N LYS A 130 10.98 -14.60 6.63
CA LYS A 130 9.63 -14.29 6.13
C LYS A 130 8.63 -14.40 7.29
N ASP A 131 7.81 -13.36 7.48
CA ASP A 131 6.71 -13.40 8.44
C ASP A 131 5.65 -14.41 7.97
N THR A 132 5.19 -15.25 8.88
CA THR A 132 4.14 -16.25 8.59
C THR A 132 2.76 -15.61 8.50
N GLN A 133 2.58 -14.45 9.10
CA GLN A 133 1.31 -13.72 9.07
C GLN A 133 1.33 -12.66 7.98
N LYS A 134 0.36 -12.77 7.07
CA LYS A 134 0.09 -11.76 6.06
C LYS A 134 -0.71 -10.61 6.67
N LEU A 135 -0.20 -9.39 6.55
CA LEU A 135 -0.94 -8.20 6.94
C LEU A 135 -2.06 -7.92 5.92
N SER A 136 -3.18 -7.39 6.37
CA SER A 136 -4.30 -7.05 5.49
C SER A 136 -5.04 -5.81 5.95
N ALA A 137 -5.60 -5.06 5.00
CA ALA A 137 -6.49 -3.94 5.25
C ALA A 137 -7.84 -4.16 4.56
N ALA A 138 -8.90 -3.61 5.16
CA ALA A 138 -10.22 -3.58 4.52
C ALA A 138 -10.20 -2.67 3.28
N VAL A 139 -11.24 -2.79 2.42
CA VAL A 139 -11.38 -1.99 1.21
C VAL A 139 -11.25 -0.49 1.51
N GLY A 140 -10.37 0.19 0.79
CA GLY A 140 -10.16 1.63 0.90
C GLY A 140 -9.42 2.07 2.17
N LYS A 141 -8.90 1.16 2.99
CA LYS A 141 -8.16 1.47 4.22
C LYS A 141 -6.66 1.38 4.01
N ASN A 142 -5.93 2.21 4.77
CA ASN A 142 -4.48 2.17 4.80
C ASN A 142 -3.98 0.82 5.32
N LEU A 143 -2.81 0.40 4.83
CA LEU A 143 -2.10 -0.77 5.34
C LEU A 143 -0.69 -0.39 5.77
N GLN A 144 -0.41 -0.54 7.05
CA GLN A 144 0.87 -0.18 7.64
C GLN A 144 1.70 -1.40 8.02
N VAL A 145 2.98 -1.36 7.66
CA VAL A 145 4.04 -2.21 8.19
C VAL A 145 4.87 -1.35 9.14
N ALA A 146 4.70 -1.53 10.45
CA ALA A 146 5.24 -0.63 11.45
C ALA A 146 6.50 -1.17 12.14
N ASN A 147 7.48 -0.29 12.38
CA ASN A 147 8.63 -0.50 13.28
C ASN A 147 9.42 -1.79 13.05
N LYS A 148 9.56 -2.22 11.79
CA LYS A 148 10.36 -3.41 11.47
C LYS A 148 11.85 -3.08 11.47
N THR A 149 12.64 -3.93 12.12
CA THR A 149 14.08 -3.76 12.21
C THR A 149 14.77 -4.37 10.99
N LEU A 150 15.60 -3.58 10.32
CA LEU A 150 16.40 -4.00 9.18
C LEU A 150 17.64 -4.77 9.67
N GLY A 151 17.84 -5.97 9.15
CA GLY A 151 19.02 -6.79 9.40
C GLY A 151 19.98 -6.77 8.21
N GLN A 152 21.03 -7.57 8.30
CA GLN A 152 22.06 -7.68 7.27
C GLN A 152 21.67 -8.60 6.10
N LYS A 153 20.60 -9.40 6.29
CA LYS A 153 20.03 -10.25 5.23
C LYS A 153 18.88 -9.52 4.55
N GLU A 154 18.18 -10.21 3.66
CA GLU A 154 17.06 -9.64 2.89
C GLU A 154 16.02 -8.93 3.79
N ASN A 155 15.67 -7.71 3.42
CA ASN A 155 14.59 -6.96 4.03
C ASN A 155 13.67 -6.44 2.91
N LYS A 156 12.41 -6.89 2.91
CA LYS A 156 11.42 -6.47 1.91
C LYS A 156 10.00 -6.48 2.44
N VAL A 157 9.18 -5.67 1.79
CA VAL A 157 7.73 -5.66 1.93
C VAL A 157 7.12 -5.78 0.53
N GLU A 158 6.27 -6.78 0.33
CA GLU A 158 5.59 -7.04 -0.93
C GLU A 158 4.10 -6.77 -0.72
N TYR A 159 3.64 -5.61 -1.19
CA TYR A 159 2.22 -5.28 -1.19
C TYR A 159 1.53 -5.95 -2.38
N LYS A 160 0.36 -6.52 -2.12
CA LYS A 160 -0.56 -7.01 -3.15
C LYS A 160 -1.89 -6.28 -2.99
N ASN A 161 -2.26 -5.52 -4.00
CA ASN A 161 -3.48 -4.75 -4.07
C ASN A 161 -4.47 -5.44 -5.02
N ILE A 162 -5.67 -5.74 -4.52
CA ILE A 162 -6.70 -6.46 -5.27
C ILE A 162 -7.89 -5.53 -5.45
N TYR A 163 -8.26 -5.27 -6.71
CA TYR A 163 -9.46 -4.51 -7.03
C TYR A 163 -10.71 -5.31 -6.65
N LYS A 164 -11.59 -4.68 -5.90
CA LYS A 164 -12.89 -5.22 -5.54
C LYS A 164 -13.95 -4.44 -6.27
N ASP A 165 -14.54 -5.06 -7.26
CA ASP A 165 -15.72 -4.52 -7.90
C ASP A 165 -16.87 -4.57 -6.87
N ILE A 166 -17.10 -3.43 -6.22
CA ILE A 166 -18.23 -3.29 -5.31
C ILE A 166 -19.41 -3.01 -6.21
N ALA A 167 -20.08 -4.07 -6.65
CA ALA A 167 -21.33 -3.93 -7.35
C ALA A 167 -22.27 -3.06 -6.50
N VAL A 168 -22.70 -1.94 -7.05
CA VAL A 168 -23.70 -1.04 -6.42
C VAL A 168 -25.09 -1.73 -6.48
N THR A 169 -25.13 -3.02 -6.18
CA THR A 169 -26.35 -3.83 -6.25
C THR A 169 -27.30 -3.59 -5.07
N GLY A 170 -26.80 -2.96 -3.99
CA GLY A 170 -27.62 -2.76 -2.78
C GLY A 170 -28.70 -1.68 -2.88
N ILE A 171 -28.58 -0.71 -3.80
CA ILE A 171 -29.54 0.39 -3.88
C ILE A 171 -30.67 0.08 -4.87
N ILE A 172 -30.39 -0.65 -5.97
CA ILE A 172 -31.38 -0.94 -6.99
C ILE A 172 -32.33 -2.08 -6.58
N VAL A 173 -31.83 -3.09 -5.87
CA VAL A 173 -32.65 -4.26 -5.48
C VAL A 173 -33.62 -3.93 -4.34
N ASN A 174 -33.26 -3.04 -3.43
CA ASN A 174 -34.17 -2.68 -2.31
C ASN A 174 -35.33 -1.77 -2.74
N ASN A 175 -35.19 -1.04 -3.85
CA ASN A 175 -36.27 -0.15 -4.33
C ASN A 175 -37.16 -0.81 -5.40
N PHE A 176 -36.78 -1.96 -5.94
CA PHE A 176 -37.54 -2.66 -6.96
C PHE A 176 -38.99 -3.02 -6.49
N PRO A 177 -39.20 -3.55 -5.27
CA PRO A 177 -40.55 -3.75 -4.76
C PRO A 177 -41.35 -2.45 -4.65
N PHE A 178 -40.73 -1.34 -4.27
CA PHE A 178 -41.39 -0.02 -4.23
C PHE A 178 -41.79 0.50 -5.60
N ILE A 179 -40.93 0.34 -6.59
CA ILE A 179 -41.21 0.76 -7.98
C ILE A 179 -42.39 -0.05 -8.54
N ILE A 180 -42.43 -1.37 -8.27
CA ILE A 180 -43.56 -2.22 -8.69
C ILE A 180 -44.83 -1.80 -7.98
N MET A 181 -44.83 -1.53 -6.68
CA MET A 181 -46.01 -1.07 -5.95
C MET A 181 -46.53 0.27 -6.47
N ILE A 182 -45.67 1.21 -6.79
CA ILE A 182 -46.04 2.50 -7.39
C ILE A 182 -46.66 2.27 -8.76
N ALA A 183 -46.12 1.41 -9.62
CA ALA A 183 -46.65 1.10 -10.93
C ALA A 183 -48.06 0.48 -10.82
N ILE A 184 -48.28 -0.46 -9.90
CA ILE A 184 -49.58 -1.08 -9.64
C ILE A 184 -50.58 -0.05 -9.14
N ALA A 185 -50.20 0.85 -8.23
CA ALA A 185 -51.07 1.91 -7.73
C ALA A 185 -51.51 2.88 -8.84
N VAL A 186 -50.60 3.25 -9.74
CA VAL A 186 -50.91 4.13 -10.88
C VAL A 186 -51.90 3.46 -11.85
N VAL A 187 -51.70 2.18 -12.17
CA VAL A 187 -52.60 1.41 -13.02
C VAL A 187 -53.99 1.26 -12.38
N ALA A 188 -54.07 0.99 -11.10
CA ALA A 188 -55.35 0.90 -10.38
C ALA A 188 -56.11 2.23 -10.37
N LEU A 189 -55.42 3.35 -10.12
CA LEU A 189 -56.00 4.69 -10.18
C LEU A 189 -56.54 5.03 -11.57
N ALA A 190 -55.78 4.74 -12.63
CA ALA A 190 -56.20 4.94 -14.02
C ALA A 190 -57.44 4.11 -14.34
N GLY A 191 -57.51 2.86 -13.86
CA GLY A 191 -58.68 1.98 -14.02
C GLY A 191 -59.94 2.54 -13.33
N ILE A 192 -59.81 3.07 -12.10
CA ILE A 192 -60.93 3.67 -11.37
C ILE A 192 -61.44 4.93 -12.09
N VAL A 193 -60.55 5.79 -12.58
CA VAL A 193 -60.91 7.00 -13.33
C VAL A 193 -61.64 6.63 -14.62
N ALA A 194 -61.16 5.63 -15.36
CA ALA A 194 -61.81 5.16 -16.61
C ALA A 194 -63.21 4.58 -16.36
N MET A 195 -63.38 3.80 -15.28
CA MET A 195 -64.70 3.26 -14.92
C MET A 195 -65.69 4.35 -14.47
N ASN A 196 -65.24 5.34 -13.74
CA ASN A 196 -66.09 6.45 -13.30
C ASN A 196 -66.47 7.37 -14.46
N SER A 197 -65.62 7.57 -15.43
CA SER A 197 -65.94 8.35 -16.65
C SER A 197 -66.97 7.62 -17.53
N LYS A 198 -66.86 6.28 -17.69
CA LYS A 198 -67.89 5.48 -18.38
C LYS A 198 -69.24 5.53 -17.69
N LYS A 199 -69.30 5.47 -16.36
CA LYS A 199 -70.56 5.59 -15.59
C LYS A 199 -71.20 6.95 -15.77
N ARG A 200 -70.43 8.02 -15.91
CA ARG A 200 -71.02 9.37 -16.18
C ARG A 200 -71.57 9.54 -17.62
N MET A 201 -70.92 8.90 -18.59
CA MET A 201 -71.39 8.92 -19.96
C MET A 201 -72.70 8.12 -20.17
N ASN A 202 -72.94 7.01 -19.49
CA ASN A 202 -74.13 6.19 -19.55
C ASN A 202 -75.31 6.74 -18.75
N ARG A 203 -75.17 7.88 -18.04
CA ARG A 203 -76.26 8.55 -17.31
C ARG A 203 -76.79 9.83 -18.00
N ARG A 204 -76.31 10.11 -19.18
CA ARG A 204 -76.84 11.15 -20.05
C ARG A 204 -77.60 10.53 -21.25
#